data_55bffb0ca967edc64331ffe12c36379e
#
_entry.id   55bffb0ca967edc64331ffe12c36379e
#
_cell.length_a   1.000
_cell.length_b   1.000
_cell.length_c   1.000
_cell.angle_alpha   90.00
_cell.angle_beta   90.00
_cell.angle_gamma   90.00
#
_symmetry.space_group_name_H-M   'P 1'
#
loop_
_entity.id
_entity.type
_entity.pdbx_description
1 polymer ?
#
loop_
_entity_poly.entity_id
_entity_poly.type
_entity_poly.pdbx_seq_one_letter_code
_entity_poly.pdbx_strand_id
1 'polypeptide(L)'
;MMKRSIAFALICSFTISLWAQTFKGRVVDLAGNPIPYAALYLKELKTGFTTDDNGCFQTSLPAGQYTCEVSSLGFAGQTFSFSISAGDVEKNIVLSEQIYSLREVNVVKDAEDPAYSVMRKAIANAPYYRTQVKGFRAGTYLKGTGKMKTIPAILKLSKEVRKESKEFLGKLFVMEEQRVVTFKAPSTWENQVKAYSNSFPEEMEVRIGLTTINFYEPTIFDKVSPLSAGAFSYYRFKLEGCYSEGNHLINKIKVLPKQDSPRLVSGDLYIVEDLWCVSAAEFSIRMSGLKATVKATCKEVQPSVFLATSTSMSCEIKMMGFSAEASYLAAVHYTSVEIADRQQVMNGASDASPKQNRKQQKLVKQIEELSTKEDLTLSEAYKLSKLMEKNIAESDTARSCLLYTSDAADEL
;
A
#
# COMPACT_ATOMS: atom_id res chain seq x y z
N MET A 1 -22.38 61.31 -5.35
CA MET A 1 -22.10 60.11 -6.15
C MET A 1 -20.62 59.71 -6.15
N MET A 2 -19.66 60.60 -6.05
CA MET A 2 -18.21 60.31 -6.09
C MET A 2 -17.64 59.49 -4.91
N LYS A 3 -18.19 59.62 -3.69
CA LYS A 3 -17.67 58.85 -2.51
C LYS A 3 -17.98 57.36 -2.52
N ARG A 4 -19.00 56.90 -3.25
CA ARG A 4 -19.34 55.46 -3.37
C ARG A 4 -18.48 54.71 -4.41
N SER A 5 -18.00 55.40 -5.43
CA SER A 5 -17.14 54.82 -6.48
C SER A 5 -15.70 54.61 -5.99
N ILE A 6 -15.20 55.43 -5.06
CA ILE A 6 -13.86 55.26 -4.46
C ILE A 6 -13.81 54.06 -3.51
N ALA A 7 -14.88 53.80 -2.76
CA ALA A 7 -14.97 52.64 -1.89
C ALA A 7 -15.01 51.31 -2.67
N PHE A 8 -15.62 51.29 -3.85
CA PHE A 8 -15.66 50.10 -4.70
C PHE A 8 -14.32 49.81 -5.41
N ALA A 9 -13.58 50.88 -5.77
CA ALA A 9 -12.23 50.75 -6.34
C ALA A 9 -11.18 50.27 -5.32
N LEU A 10 -11.35 50.58 -4.00
CA LEU A 10 -10.44 50.11 -2.94
C LEU A 10 -10.68 48.65 -2.54
N ILE A 11 -11.88 48.10 -2.76
CA ILE A 11 -12.19 46.71 -2.48
C ILE A 11 -11.67 45.76 -3.59
N CYS A 12 -11.56 46.24 -4.83
CA CYS A 12 -11.01 45.46 -5.96
C CYS A 12 -9.49 45.34 -5.98
N SER A 13 -8.74 46.11 -5.19
CA SER A 13 -7.28 46.09 -5.20
C SER A 13 -6.65 45.09 -4.19
N PHE A 14 -7.47 44.32 -3.46
CA PHE A 14 -6.99 43.31 -2.49
C PHE A 14 -7.21 41.88 -2.97
N THR A 15 -7.19 41.64 -4.29
CA THR A 15 -6.95 40.29 -4.77
C THR A 15 -5.46 39.97 -4.59
N ILE A 16 -5.12 39.50 -3.40
CA ILE A 16 -3.83 38.84 -3.18
C ILE A 16 -3.84 37.60 -4.09
N SER A 17 -3.20 37.73 -5.25
CA SER A 17 -2.90 36.58 -6.11
C SER A 17 -1.99 35.69 -5.29
N LEU A 18 -2.54 34.63 -4.69
CA LEU A 18 -1.79 33.50 -4.14
C LEU A 18 -1.09 32.82 -5.31
N TRP A 19 0.09 33.31 -5.63
CA TRP A 19 0.94 32.66 -6.64
C TRP A 19 1.44 31.37 -6.01
N ALA A 20 0.85 30.27 -6.42
CA ALA A 20 1.40 28.96 -6.11
C ALA A 20 2.73 28.83 -6.85
N GLN A 21 3.80 28.60 -6.11
CA GLN A 21 5.15 28.44 -6.64
C GLN A 21 5.46 26.96 -6.81
N THR A 22 6.36 26.66 -7.72
CA THR A 22 6.69 25.28 -8.06
C THR A 22 7.80 24.76 -7.17
N PHE A 23 7.56 23.66 -6.49
CA PHE A 23 8.58 22.82 -5.89
C PHE A 23 8.86 21.63 -6.82
N LYS A 24 10.07 21.55 -7.35
CA LYS A 24 10.48 20.56 -8.33
C LYS A 24 11.86 20.00 -8.00
N GLY A 25 12.19 18.88 -8.58
CA GLY A 25 13.52 18.29 -8.41
C GLY A 25 13.58 16.85 -8.87
N ARG A 26 14.62 16.17 -8.42
CA ARG A 26 14.88 14.78 -8.76
C ARG A 26 15.32 14.00 -7.54
N VAL A 27 14.87 12.75 -7.42
CA VAL A 27 15.35 11.80 -6.42
C VAL A 27 16.24 10.79 -7.12
N VAL A 28 17.48 10.63 -6.63
CA VAL A 28 18.50 9.77 -7.21
C VAL A 28 19.18 8.93 -6.12
N ASP A 29 19.85 7.85 -6.51
CA ASP A 29 20.76 7.10 -5.65
C ASP A 29 22.15 7.76 -5.57
N LEU A 30 23.06 7.17 -4.79
CA LEU A 30 24.45 7.64 -4.65
C LEU A 30 25.24 7.60 -5.96
N ALA A 31 24.85 6.77 -6.92
CA ALA A 31 25.47 6.67 -8.24
C ALA A 31 24.86 7.67 -9.25
N GLY A 32 23.83 8.43 -8.84
CA GLY A 32 23.11 9.37 -9.70
C GLY A 32 22.01 8.74 -10.55
N ASN A 33 21.70 7.45 -10.37
CA ASN A 33 20.60 6.81 -11.07
C ASN A 33 19.27 7.32 -10.51
N PRO A 34 18.25 7.52 -11.38
CA PRO A 34 16.95 7.97 -10.93
C PRO A 34 16.27 6.93 -10.03
N ILE A 35 15.61 7.38 -8.99
CA ILE A 35 14.74 6.55 -8.15
C ILE A 35 13.30 6.84 -8.55
N PRO A 36 12.69 6.00 -9.38
CA PRO A 36 11.31 6.15 -9.79
C PRO A 36 10.37 5.82 -8.62
N TYR A 37 9.23 6.52 -8.61
CA TYR A 37 8.14 6.27 -7.66
C TYR A 37 8.52 6.45 -6.18
N ALA A 38 9.56 7.22 -5.88
CA ALA A 38 9.85 7.64 -4.52
C ALA A 38 8.69 8.49 -3.99
N ALA A 39 8.19 8.18 -2.82
CA ALA A 39 7.14 8.94 -2.16
C ALA A 39 7.74 10.16 -1.45
N LEU A 40 7.15 11.35 -1.68
CA LEU A 40 7.46 12.58 -1.00
C LEU A 40 6.22 13.03 -0.22
N TYR A 41 6.37 13.26 1.07
CA TYR A 41 5.27 13.65 1.95
C TYR A 41 5.57 14.98 2.64
N LEU A 42 4.65 15.94 2.53
CA LEU A 42 4.72 17.27 3.17
C LEU A 42 3.89 17.28 4.45
N LYS A 43 4.56 17.38 5.61
CA LYS A 43 3.90 17.28 6.93
C LYS A 43 2.86 18.37 7.16
N GLU A 44 3.17 19.61 6.79
CA GLU A 44 2.34 20.79 7.05
C GLU A 44 1.04 20.76 6.24
N LEU A 45 1.10 20.30 4.99
CA LEU A 45 -0.06 20.19 4.12
C LEU A 45 -0.78 18.85 4.23
N LYS A 46 -0.17 17.89 4.94
CA LYS A 46 -0.69 16.51 5.04
C LYS A 46 -1.00 15.92 3.66
N THR A 47 -0.15 16.18 2.70
CA THR A 47 -0.28 15.70 1.32
C THR A 47 1.01 15.06 0.85
N GLY A 48 0.91 14.11 -0.07
CA GLY A 48 2.05 13.44 -0.68
C GLY A 48 1.95 13.48 -2.20
N PHE A 49 3.09 13.33 -2.83
CA PHE A 49 3.26 13.14 -4.25
C PHE A 49 4.45 12.20 -4.47
N THR A 50 4.80 11.93 -5.71
CA THR A 50 5.83 10.93 -5.99
C THR A 50 6.65 11.34 -7.20
N THR A 51 7.82 10.72 -7.36
CA THR A 51 8.63 10.85 -8.56
C THR A 51 8.04 10.08 -9.73
N ASP A 52 8.34 10.53 -10.94
CA ASP A 52 8.03 9.83 -12.18
C ASP A 52 9.06 8.70 -12.49
N ASP A 53 8.98 8.11 -13.69
CA ASP A 53 9.90 7.05 -14.17
C ASP A 53 11.37 7.52 -14.23
N ASN A 54 11.62 8.82 -14.33
CA ASN A 54 12.95 9.43 -14.38
C ASN A 54 13.39 9.97 -13.01
N GLY A 55 12.68 9.65 -11.94
CA GLY A 55 12.94 10.15 -10.61
C GLY A 55 12.61 11.63 -10.42
N CYS A 56 11.94 12.29 -11.37
CA CYS A 56 11.59 13.70 -11.29
C CYS A 56 10.26 13.90 -10.56
N PHE A 57 10.16 15.03 -9.83
CA PHE A 57 8.91 15.46 -9.20
C PHE A 57 8.68 16.94 -9.44
N GLN A 58 7.40 17.32 -9.47
CA GLN A 58 6.97 18.70 -9.53
C GLN A 58 5.61 18.84 -8.86
N THR A 59 5.47 19.84 -7.99
CA THR A 59 4.20 20.17 -7.34
C THR A 59 4.12 21.69 -7.10
N SER A 60 2.90 22.23 -7.05
CA SER A 60 2.68 23.65 -6.75
C SER A 60 2.32 23.83 -5.29
N LEU A 61 3.03 24.69 -4.58
CA LEU A 61 2.88 24.91 -3.16
C LEU A 61 2.67 26.40 -2.85
N PRO A 62 1.84 26.76 -1.87
CA PRO A 62 1.79 28.12 -1.32
C PRO A 62 3.11 28.53 -0.68
N ALA A 63 3.31 29.83 -0.50
CA ALA A 63 4.43 30.32 0.31
C ALA A 63 4.33 29.79 1.75
N GLY A 64 5.44 29.30 2.30
CA GLY A 64 5.46 28.66 3.62
C GLY A 64 6.74 27.90 3.91
N GLN A 65 6.84 27.35 5.13
CA GLN A 65 7.88 26.40 5.52
C GLN A 65 7.32 25.00 5.48
N TYR A 66 8.11 24.07 4.97
CA TYR A 66 7.70 22.69 4.74
C TYR A 66 8.76 21.71 5.21
N THR A 67 8.29 20.62 5.81
CA THR A 67 9.09 19.45 6.12
C THR A 67 8.68 18.32 5.19
N CYS A 68 9.60 17.87 4.35
CA CYS A 68 9.39 16.80 3.40
C CYS A 68 10.04 15.50 3.88
N GLU A 69 9.27 14.45 3.97
CA GLU A 69 9.76 13.08 4.14
C GLU A 69 9.79 12.38 2.79
N VAL A 70 10.95 11.79 2.46
CA VAL A 70 11.15 11.06 1.21
C VAL A 70 11.45 9.61 1.53
N SER A 71 10.77 8.70 0.86
CA SER A 71 10.96 7.26 1.04
C SER A 71 10.82 6.50 -0.26
N SER A 72 11.63 5.47 -0.41
CA SER A 72 11.53 4.51 -1.51
C SER A 72 11.96 3.13 -1.02
N LEU A 73 11.32 2.08 -1.51
CA LEU A 73 11.66 0.71 -1.12
C LEU A 73 13.08 0.37 -1.58
N GLY A 74 13.89 -0.16 -0.67
CA GLY A 74 15.30 -0.47 -0.89
C GLY A 74 16.26 0.68 -0.57
N PHE A 75 15.75 1.84 -0.13
CA PHE A 75 16.54 3.02 0.22
C PHE A 75 16.22 3.49 1.64
N ALA A 76 17.22 4.03 2.30
CA ALA A 76 17.04 4.70 3.60
C ALA A 76 16.24 5.99 3.38
N GLY A 77 15.15 6.16 4.14
CA GLY A 77 14.32 7.36 4.07
C GLY A 77 15.07 8.61 4.55
N GLN A 78 14.71 9.76 3.99
CA GLN A 78 15.29 11.07 4.35
C GLN A 78 14.20 12.07 4.68
N THR A 79 14.47 12.92 5.69
CA THR A 79 13.61 14.05 6.05
C THR A 79 14.42 15.34 5.95
N PHE A 80 13.85 16.38 5.32
CA PHE A 80 14.46 17.69 5.24
C PHE A 80 13.42 18.81 5.28
N SER A 81 13.82 20.00 5.67
CA SER A 81 12.98 21.19 5.65
C SER A 81 13.41 22.15 4.54
N PHE A 82 12.46 22.88 3.98
CA PHE A 82 12.68 23.94 3.00
C PHE A 82 11.60 25.02 3.13
N SER A 83 11.85 26.19 2.54
CA SER A 83 10.90 27.30 2.53
C SER A 83 10.62 27.73 1.11
N ILE A 84 9.37 28.07 0.86
CA ILE A 84 8.90 28.72 -0.36
C ILE A 84 8.53 30.16 0.00
N SER A 85 9.25 31.13 -0.56
CA SER A 85 9.03 32.57 -0.29
C SER A 85 8.67 33.36 -1.54
N ALA A 86 9.56 33.44 -2.52
CA ALA A 86 9.38 34.17 -3.76
C ALA A 86 10.13 33.46 -4.89
N GLY A 87 9.43 32.63 -5.66
CA GLY A 87 9.98 31.87 -6.78
C GLY A 87 10.00 30.36 -6.59
N ASP A 88 10.27 29.65 -7.67
CA ASP A 88 10.34 28.20 -7.70
C ASP A 88 11.51 27.67 -6.85
N VAL A 89 11.29 26.56 -6.18
CA VAL A 89 12.31 25.84 -5.42
C VAL A 89 12.66 24.55 -6.15
N GLU A 90 13.93 24.39 -6.49
CA GLU A 90 14.46 23.15 -7.07
C GLU A 90 15.38 22.46 -6.07
N LYS A 91 15.16 21.16 -5.86
CA LYS A 91 15.96 20.35 -4.92
C LYS A 91 16.17 18.94 -5.43
N ASN A 92 17.44 18.58 -5.63
CA ASN A 92 17.82 17.20 -5.88
C ASN A 92 18.02 16.47 -4.55
N ILE A 93 17.46 15.27 -4.44
CA ILE A 93 17.44 14.46 -3.24
C ILE A 93 18.21 13.17 -3.54
N VAL A 94 19.21 12.87 -2.71
CA VAL A 94 20.01 11.67 -2.86
C VAL A 94 19.65 10.72 -1.73
N LEU A 95 19.16 9.52 -2.07
CA LEU A 95 18.88 8.47 -1.09
C LEU A 95 20.01 7.43 -1.15
N SER A 96 20.47 6.99 0.01
CA SER A 96 21.38 5.86 0.14
C SER A 96 20.62 4.56 0.09
N GLU A 97 21.21 3.52 -0.50
CA GLU A 97 20.64 2.19 -0.45
C GLU A 97 20.51 1.69 1.00
N GLN A 98 19.47 0.92 1.25
CA GLN A 98 19.27 0.26 2.54
C GLN A 98 20.30 -0.85 2.71
N ILE A 99 21.14 -0.75 3.74
CA ILE A 99 22.13 -1.78 4.03
C ILE A 99 21.43 -2.95 4.74
N TYR A 100 21.54 -4.13 4.15
CA TYR A 100 21.04 -5.38 4.75
C TYR A 100 22.20 -6.11 5.44
N SER A 101 22.03 -6.42 6.72
CA SER A 101 22.95 -7.27 7.46
C SER A 101 22.47 -8.73 7.35
N LEU A 102 23.39 -9.63 7.01
CA LEU A 102 23.09 -11.06 7.15
C LEU A 102 23.13 -11.39 8.66
N ARG A 103 22.08 -11.99 9.17
CA ARG A 103 22.19 -12.65 10.49
C ARG A 103 23.29 -13.71 10.40
N GLU A 104 24.22 -13.72 11.35
CA GLU A 104 25.09 -14.86 11.54
C GLU A 104 24.22 -16.08 11.86
N VAL A 105 23.93 -16.85 10.82
CA VAL A 105 23.32 -18.16 10.99
C VAL A 105 24.48 -19.14 11.12
N ASN A 106 24.63 -19.75 12.27
CA ASN A 106 25.46 -20.95 12.38
C ASN A 106 24.87 -21.99 11.42
N VAL A 107 25.48 -22.12 10.24
CA VAL A 107 25.05 -23.07 9.20
C VAL A 107 25.35 -24.47 9.72
N VAL A 108 24.41 -25.02 10.46
CA VAL A 108 24.36 -26.44 10.68
C VAL A 108 23.92 -27.05 9.35
N LYS A 109 24.70 -27.97 8.82
CA LYS A 109 24.37 -28.71 7.60
C LYS A 109 22.97 -29.32 7.80
N ASP A 110 22.02 -29.00 6.90
CA ASP A 110 20.60 -29.39 6.96
C ASP A 110 19.68 -28.54 7.88
N ALA A 111 20.11 -27.38 8.37
CA ALA A 111 19.22 -26.48 9.10
C ALA A 111 18.20 -25.83 8.14
N GLU A 112 16.95 -25.74 8.58
CA GLU A 112 15.89 -25.03 7.86
C GLU A 112 16.26 -23.53 7.74
N ASP A 113 15.97 -22.91 6.57
CA ASP A 113 16.21 -21.49 6.38
C ASP A 113 15.41 -20.64 7.40
N PRO A 114 16.03 -19.68 8.11
CA PRO A 114 15.37 -18.85 9.12
C PRO A 114 14.10 -18.14 8.62
N ALA A 115 13.98 -17.90 7.31
CA ALA A 115 12.77 -17.37 6.71
C ALA A 115 11.52 -18.17 7.06
N TYR A 116 11.66 -19.49 7.26
CA TYR A 116 10.50 -20.34 7.58
C TYR A 116 9.95 -20.07 8.98
N SER A 117 10.79 -19.82 9.98
CA SER A 117 10.35 -19.41 11.32
C SER A 117 9.59 -18.07 11.26
N VAL A 118 10.17 -17.07 10.59
CA VAL A 118 9.53 -15.75 10.40
C VAL A 118 8.19 -15.89 9.67
N MET A 119 8.15 -16.65 8.57
CA MET A 119 6.93 -16.83 7.78
C MET A 119 5.85 -17.62 8.51
N ARG A 120 6.20 -18.61 9.33
CA ARG A 120 5.22 -19.31 10.18
C ARG A 120 4.50 -18.36 11.12
N LYS A 121 5.25 -17.45 11.76
CA LYS A 121 4.69 -16.43 12.67
C LYS A 121 3.87 -15.38 11.91
N ALA A 122 4.35 -14.91 10.77
CA ALA A 122 3.61 -13.94 9.94
C ALA A 122 2.29 -14.51 9.40
N ILE A 123 2.30 -15.75 8.89
CA ILE A 123 1.10 -16.46 8.42
C ILE A 123 0.12 -16.74 9.57
N ALA A 124 0.63 -17.14 10.73
CA ALA A 124 -0.20 -17.39 11.91
C ALA A 124 -0.93 -16.10 12.37
N ASN A 125 -0.28 -14.94 12.28
CA ASN A 125 -0.86 -13.64 12.65
C ASN A 125 -1.66 -12.97 11.53
N ALA A 126 -1.63 -13.46 10.29
CA ALA A 126 -2.31 -12.87 9.15
C ALA A 126 -3.82 -12.64 9.37
N PRO A 127 -4.60 -13.54 10.00
CA PRO A 127 -6.02 -13.29 10.28
C PRO A 127 -6.26 -12.07 11.18
N TYR A 128 -5.40 -11.83 12.17
CA TYR A 128 -5.46 -10.64 13.02
C TYR A 128 -5.24 -9.37 12.19
N TYR A 129 -4.14 -9.30 11.43
CA TYR A 129 -3.82 -8.13 10.64
C TYR A 129 -4.82 -7.84 9.53
N ARG A 130 -5.47 -8.87 8.98
CA ARG A 130 -6.54 -8.73 8.00
C ARG A 130 -7.73 -7.94 8.55
N THR A 131 -8.06 -8.07 9.83
CA THR A 131 -9.22 -7.49 10.48
C THR A 131 -8.87 -6.42 11.53
N GLN A 132 -7.59 -6.10 11.69
CA GLN A 132 -7.09 -5.16 12.69
C GLN A 132 -7.71 -3.77 12.55
N VAL A 133 -7.88 -3.28 11.33
CA VAL A 133 -8.40 -1.94 11.06
C VAL A 133 -9.93 -1.99 11.06
N LYS A 134 -10.55 -1.25 11.99
CA LYS A 134 -12.01 -1.07 12.08
C LYS A 134 -12.50 0.16 11.35
N GLY A 135 -11.65 1.17 11.22
CA GLY A 135 -11.94 2.37 10.47
C GLY A 135 -10.70 3.21 10.23
N PHE A 136 -10.73 4.01 9.18
CA PHE A 136 -9.73 5.04 8.97
C PHE A 136 -10.28 6.19 8.13
N ARG A 137 -9.65 7.34 8.26
CA ARG A 137 -9.77 8.45 7.33
C ARG A 137 -8.38 8.80 6.79
N ALA A 138 -8.27 8.92 5.48
CA ALA A 138 -6.98 9.17 4.83
C ALA A 138 -7.13 10.11 3.63
N GLY A 139 -6.15 10.98 3.44
CA GLY A 139 -5.91 11.68 2.18
C GLY A 139 -5.14 10.75 1.25
N THR A 140 -5.55 10.66 -0.02
CA THR A 140 -4.87 9.83 -1.02
C THR A 140 -4.55 10.65 -2.26
N TYR A 141 -3.35 10.45 -2.79
CA TYR A 141 -2.93 10.92 -4.09
C TYR A 141 -2.70 9.73 -5.01
N LEU A 142 -3.28 9.79 -6.19
CA LEU A 142 -3.20 8.75 -7.21
C LEU A 142 -2.65 9.36 -8.48
N LYS A 143 -1.72 8.65 -9.13
CA LYS A 143 -1.21 8.99 -10.45
C LYS A 143 -1.17 7.74 -11.30
N GLY A 144 -1.80 7.80 -12.47
CA GLY A 144 -1.73 6.77 -13.48
C GLY A 144 -1.07 7.31 -14.74
N THR A 145 -0.19 6.53 -15.36
CA THR A 145 0.34 6.85 -16.69
C THR A 145 0.15 5.67 -17.62
N GLY A 146 -0.01 5.96 -18.91
CA GLY A 146 -0.14 4.93 -19.93
C GLY A 146 0.42 5.39 -21.27
N LYS A 147 1.07 4.47 -21.97
CA LYS A 147 1.62 4.72 -23.30
C LYS A 147 1.43 3.50 -24.18
N MET A 148 0.69 3.65 -25.26
CA MET A 148 0.59 2.63 -26.29
C MET A 148 1.78 2.73 -27.25
N LYS A 149 2.58 1.65 -27.38
CA LYS A 149 3.78 1.61 -28.20
C LYS A 149 3.51 1.08 -29.60
N THR A 150 2.72 0.00 -29.69
CA THR A 150 2.41 -0.65 -30.97
C THR A 150 0.98 -1.16 -31.03
N ILE A 151 0.44 -1.18 -32.25
CA ILE A 151 -0.81 -1.89 -32.59
C ILE A 151 -0.52 -2.96 -33.65
N PRO A 152 -1.34 -4.02 -33.75
CA PRO A 152 -1.19 -5.09 -34.73
C PRO A 152 -1.10 -4.55 -36.17
N ALA A 153 -0.22 -5.16 -36.97
CA ALA A 153 -0.01 -4.74 -38.34
C ALA A 153 -1.30 -4.81 -39.19
N ILE A 154 -2.15 -5.81 -38.91
CA ILE A 154 -3.42 -6.00 -39.62
C ILE A 154 -4.37 -4.82 -39.41
N LEU A 155 -4.37 -4.21 -38.23
CA LEU A 155 -5.21 -3.04 -37.92
C LEU A 155 -4.71 -1.78 -38.64
N LYS A 156 -3.42 -1.71 -38.99
CA LYS A 156 -2.86 -0.60 -39.78
C LYS A 156 -3.30 -0.58 -41.24
N LEU A 157 -3.95 -1.65 -41.72
CA LEU A 157 -4.50 -1.73 -43.06
C LEU A 157 -5.78 -0.87 -43.22
N SER A 158 -6.56 -0.69 -42.15
CA SER A 158 -7.68 0.25 -42.15
C SER A 158 -7.16 1.70 -42.11
N LYS A 159 -7.68 2.54 -43.03
CA LYS A 159 -7.33 3.96 -43.07
C LYS A 159 -7.84 4.71 -41.83
N GLU A 160 -9.01 4.34 -41.33
CA GLU A 160 -9.62 4.91 -40.12
C GLU A 160 -8.76 4.60 -38.89
N VAL A 161 -8.50 3.32 -38.64
CA VAL A 161 -7.67 2.88 -37.48
C VAL A 161 -6.26 3.49 -37.57
N ARG A 162 -5.69 3.61 -38.77
CA ARG A 162 -4.37 4.24 -38.95
C ARG A 162 -4.38 5.74 -38.66
N LYS A 163 -5.49 6.44 -38.91
CA LYS A 163 -5.64 7.85 -38.59
C LYS A 163 -5.80 8.04 -37.08
N GLU A 164 -6.74 7.31 -36.47
CA GLU A 164 -7.00 7.35 -35.03
C GLU A 164 -5.78 6.90 -34.21
N SER A 165 -5.12 5.83 -34.62
CA SER A 165 -3.93 5.34 -33.89
C SER A 165 -2.77 6.33 -33.83
N LYS A 166 -2.65 7.27 -34.78
CA LYS A 166 -1.67 8.35 -34.71
C LYS A 166 -1.91 9.30 -33.53
N GLU A 167 -3.14 9.36 -33.06
CA GLU A 167 -3.50 10.18 -31.89
C GLU A 167 -3.11 9.55 -30.57
N PHE A 168 -2.92 8.23 -30.54
CA PHE A 168 -2.61 7.48 -29.32
C PHE A 168 -1.18 6.92 -29.28
N LEU A 169 -0.65 6.50 -30.44
CA LEU A 169 0.66 5.84 -30.48
C LEU A 169 1.79 6.77 -30.06
N GLY A 170 2.55 6.29 -29.08
CA GLY A 170 3.72 6.99 -28.57
C GLY A 170 3.41 8.18 -27.65
N LYS A 171 2.15 8.58 -27.48
CA LYS A 171 1.78 9.62 -26.54
C LYS A 171 1.70 9.07 -25.11
N LEU A 172 2.12 9.87 -24.16
CA LEU A 172 1.96 9.60 -22.74
C LEU A 172 0.62 10.20 -22.28
N PHE A 173 -0.23 9.34 -21.73
CA PHE A 173 -1.45 9.74 -21.06
C PHE A 173 -1.21 9.75 -19.56
N VAL A 174 -1.81 10.71 -18.86
CA VAL A 174 -1.63 10.90 -17.41
C VAL A 174 -2.99 11.12 -16.78
N MET A 175 -3.23 10.47 -15.66
CA MET A 175 -4.35 10.69 -14.76
C MET A 175 -3.81 11.02 -13.37
N GLU A 176 -4.34 12.03 -12.74
CA GLU A 176 -4.02 12.38 -11.36
C GLU A 176 -5.32 12.61 -10.58
N GLU A 177 -5.36 12.10 -9.36
CA GLU A 177 -6.51 12.25 -8.50
C GLU A 177 -6.07 12.47 -7.04
N GLN A 178 -6.71 13.43 -6.39
CA GLN A 178 -6.64 13.61 -4.94
C GLN A 178 -8.03 13.36 -4.36
N ARG A 179 -8.11 12.51 -3.35
CA ARG A 179 -9.36 12.22 -2.65
C ARG A 179 -9.15 12.06 -1.15
N VAL A 180 -10.23 12.21 -0.40
CA VAL A 180 -10.31 11.78 0.99
C VAL A 180 -11.11 10.48 1.00
N VAL A 181 -10.53 9.46 1.60
CA VAL A 181 -11.14 8.12 1.74
C VAL A 181 -11.47 7.92 3.21
N THR A 182 -12.69 7.49 3.48
CA THR A 182 -13.11 7.03 4.81
C THR A 182 -13.53 5.56 4.69
N PHE A 183 -12.95 4.73 5.52
CA PHE A 183 -13.30 3.31 5.63
C PHE A 183 -13.91 3.03 6.99
N LYS A 184 -14.95 2.22 7.03
CA LYS A 184 -15.51 1.61 8.25
C LYS A 184 -15.78 0.14 7.98
N ALA A 185 -15.25 -0.71 8.86
CA ALA A 185 -15.47 -2.15 8.77
C ALA A 185 -16.98 -2.49 8.88
N PRO A 186 -17.46 -3.56 8.23
CA PRO A 186 -16.64 -4.53 7.50
C PRO A 186 -16.29 -4.12 6.05
N SER A 187 -17.07 -3.22 5.41
CA SER A 187 -16.92 -2.95 3.97
C SER A 187 -17.44 -1.59 3.51
N THR A 188 -17.70 -0.66 4.44
CA THR A 188 -18.24 0.67 4.09
C THR A 188 -17.12 1.60 3.66
N TRP A 189 -17.22 2.13 2.45
CA TRP A 189 -16.26 3.04 1.85
C TRP A 189 -16.94 4.33 1.41
N GLU A 190 -16.40 5.46 1.82
CA GLU A 190 -16.79 6.78 1.36
C GLU A 190 -15.58 7.44 0.69
N ASN A 191 -15.77 7.95 -0.54
CA ASN A 191 -14.74 8.60 -1.33
C ASN A 191 -15.16 10.02 -1.68
N GLN A 192 -14.37 11.00 -1.29
CA GLN A 192 -14.57 12.39 -1.64
C GLN A 192 -13.42 12.88 -2.52
N VAL A 193 -13.67 13.00 -3.82
CA VAL A 193 -12.70 13.56 -4.78
C VAL A 193 -12.52 15.05 -4.48
N LYS A 194 -11.26 15.48 -4.39
CA LYS A 194 -10.85 16.88 -4.16
C LYS A 194 -10.34 17.55 -5.43
N ALA A 195 -9.57 16.80 -6.21
CA ALA A 195 -9.04 17.23 -7.50
C ALA A 195 -8.92 16.02 -8.42
N TYR A 196 -9.16 16.21 -9.70
CA TYR A 196 -9.05 15.20 -10.73
C TYR A 196 -8.59 15.82 -12.04
N SER A 197 -7.63 15.18 -12.69
CA SER A 197 -7.15 15.52 -14.02
C SER A 197 -6.91 14.23 -14.80
N ASN A 198 -7.39 14.17 -16.03
CA ASN A 198 -7.26 12.98 -16.87
C ASN A 198 -7.05 13.37 -18.33
N SER A 199 -6.02 12.82 -18.95
CA SER A 199 -5.75 12.93 -20.39
C SER A 199 -6.00 11.63 -21.16
N PHE A 200 -6.40 10.56 -20.48
CA PHE A 200 -6.79 9.32 -21.16
C PHE A 200 -8.09 9.52 -21.94
N PRO A 201 -8.22 8.92 -23.15
CA PRO A 201 -9.51 8.78 -23.80
C PRO A 201 -10.49 8.03 -22.90
N GLU A 202 -11.79 8.36 -22.99
CA GLU A 202 -12.83 7.73 -22.14
C GLU A 202 -12.84 6.20 -22.24
N GLU A 203 -12.54 5.66 -23.44
CA GLU A 203 -12.50 4.23 -23.71
C GLU A 203 -11.28 3.52 -23.07
N MET A 204 -10.26 4.27 -22.64
CA MET A 204 -9.01 3.75 -22.07
C MET A 204 -8.89 4.00 -20.56
N GLU A 205 -9.90 4.59 -19.93
CA GLU A 205 -9.84 4.86 -18.49
C GLU A 205 -9.88 3.55 -17.70
N VAL A 206 -8.76 3.21 -17.05
CA VAL A 206 -8.66 2.06 -16.15
C VAL A 206 -8.60 2.55 -14.72
N ARG A 207 -9.62 2.23 -13.94
CA ARG A 207 -9.65 2.52 -12.50
C ARG A 207 -9.03 1.36 -11.72
N ILE A 208 -7.84 1.56 -11.20
CA ILE A 208 -7.14 0.56 -10.40
C ILE A 208 -7.26 0.92 -8.92
N GLY A 209 -7.89 0.05 -8.12
CA GLY A 209 -8.07 0.25 -6.68
C GLY A 209 -6.84 -0.12 -5.85
N LEU A 210 -5.64 0.39 -6.21
CA LEU A 210 -4.39 0.07 -5.49
C LEU A 210 -4.20 0.82 -4.17
N THR A 211 -5.11 1.70 -3.78
CA THR A 211 -5.01 2.47 -2.52
C THR A 211 -5.16 1.61 -1.27
N THR A 212 -5.65 0.38 -1.41
CA THR A 212 -6.06 -0.46 -0.26
C THR A 212 -5.63 -1.91 -0.44
N ILE A 213 -4.33 -2.15 -0.68
CA ILE A 213 -3.82 -3.51 -0.72
C ILE A 213 -3.77 -4.08 0.70
N ASN A 214 -4.50 -5.17 0.91
CA ASN A 214 -4.39 -5.96 2.12
C ASN A 214 -3.59 -7.24 1.81
N PHE A 215 -2.32 -7.29 2.24
CA PHE A 215 -1.43 -8.42 2.01
C PHE A 215 -1.85 -9.70 2.75
N TYR A 216 -2.71 -9.59 3.76
CA TYR A 216 -3.14 -10.68 4.63
C TYR A 216 -4.37 -11.41 4.10
N GLU A 217 -4.95 -10.95 2.97
CA GLU A 217 -6.00 -11.69 2.29
C GLU A 217 -5.47 -13.02 1.72
N PRO A 218 -6.31 -14.06 1.63
CA PRO A 218 -5.91 -15.34 1.04
C PRO A 218 -5.39 -15.22 -0.38
N THR A 219 -5.86 -14.20 -1.11
CA THR A 219 -5.43 -13.86 -2.46
C THR A 219 -5.10 -12.38 -2.58
N ILE A 220 -4.04 -12.05 -3.33
CA ILE A 220 -3.66 -10.69 -3.73
C ILE A 220 -3.56 -10.65 -5.26
N PHE A 221 -4.24 -9.70 -5.92
CA PHE A 221 -4.29 -9.62 -7.40
C PHE A 221 -4.71 -10.95 -8.05
N ASP A 222 -5.70 -11.65 -7.49
CA ASP A 222 -6.15 -12.98 -7.92
C ASP A 222 -5.07 -14.08 -7.88
N LYS A 223 -4.00 -13.85 -7.13
CA LYS A 223 -2.92 -14.81 -6.89
C LYS A 223 -2.94 -15.28 -5.44
N VAL A 224 -2.44 -16.49 -5.20
CA VAL A 224 -2.28 -17.01 -3.84
C VAL A 224 -1.34 -16.09 -3.06
N SER A 225 -1.79 -15.59 -1.92
CA SER A 225 -0.95 -14.75 -1.06
C SER A 225 0.17 -15.58 -0.42
N PRO A 226 1.41 -15.07 -0.37
CA PRO A 226 2.48 -15.66 0.42
C PRO A 226 2.20 -15.71 1.93
N LEU A 227 1.21 -14.94 2.41
CA LEU A 227 0.74 -14.93 3.79
C LEU A 227 -0.55 -15.76 4.01
N SER A 228 -1.04 -16.44 2.98
CA SER A 228 -2.17 -17.37 3.12
C SER A 228 -1.79 -18.58 3.99
N ALA A 229 -2.75 -19.15 4.70
CA ALA A 229 -2.54 -20.32 5.55
C ALA A 229 -1.89 -21.51 4.81
N GLY A 230 -2.15 -21.64 3.50
CA GLY A 230 -1.59 -22.69 2.65
C GLY A 230 -0.29 -22.32 1.92
N ALA A 231 0.31 -21.17 2.20
CA ALA A 231 1.43 -20.60 1.41
C ALA A 231 2.63 -21.56 1.28
N PHE A 232 2.93 -22.32 2.30
CA PHE A 232 4.04 -23.29 2.28
C PHE A 232 3.86 -24.42 1.25
N SER A 233 2.65 -24.68 0.78
CA SER A 233 2.40 -25.64 -0.31
C SER A 233 2.81 -25.07 -1.68
N TYR A 234 2.79 -23.77 -1.83
CA TYR A 234 2.99 -23.07 -3.11
C TYR A 234 4.35 -22.38 -3.22
N TYR A 235 4.94 -21.96 -2.09
CA TYR A 235 6.14 -21.15 -2.04
C TYR A 235 7.28 -21.79 -1.25
N ARG A 236 8.50 -21.44 -1.63
CA ARG A 236 9.72 -21.54 -0.83
C ARG A 236 10.10 -20.15 -0.38
N PHE A 237 10.67 -20.05 0.81
CA PHE A 237 11.09 -18.81 1.42
C PHE A 237 12.60 -18.85 1.70
N LYS A 238 13.27 -17.73 1.50
CA LYS A 238 14.70 -17.59 1.79
C LYS A 238 14.94 -16.25 2.47
N LEU A 239 15.65 -16.24 3.59
CA LEU A 239 16.08 -15.02 4.25
C LEU A 239 17.24 -14.41 3.44
N GLU A 240 17.08 -13.17 2.95
CA GLU A 240 18.15 -12.43 2.25
C GLU A 240 18.92 -11.52 3.19
N GLY A 241 18.41 -11.23 4.36
CA GLY A 241 19.04 -10.41 5.39
C GLY A 241 18.02 -9.67 6.25
N CYS A 242 18.51 -8.85 7.16
CA CYS A 242 17.69 -7.97 7.98
C CYS A 242 18.33 -6.58 8.08
N TYR A 243 17.53 -5.59 8.41
CA TYR A 243 17.97 -4.21 8.68
C TYR A 243 17.11 -3.56 9.75
N SER A 244 17.64 -2.51 10.38
CA SER A 244 16.88 -1.73 11.37
C SER A 244 16.23 -0.52 10.70
N GLU A 245 14.95 -0.30 10.98
CA GLU A 245 14.21 0.90 10.60
C GLU A 245 13.52 1.45 11.85
N GLY A 246 13.95 2.62 12.33
CA GLY A 246 13.52 3.12 13.63
C GLY A 246 13.89 2.14 14.76
N ASN A 247 12.88 1.73 15.51
CA ASN A 247 13.03 0.76 16.62
C ASN A 247 12.76 -0.69 16.21
N HIS A 248 12.52 -0.94 14.92
CA HIS A 248 12.13 -2.24 14.43
C HIS A 248 13.24 -2.91 13.62
N LEU A 249 13.39 -4.21 13.80
CA LEU A 249 14.20 -5.05 12.92
C LEU A 249 13.29 -5.62 11.82
N ILE A 250 13.70 -5.47 10.58
CA ILE A 250 12.95 -5.90 9.39
C ILE A 250 13.68 -7.05 8.72
N ASN A 251 12.99 -8.16 8.51
CA ASN A 251 13.49 -9.32 7.79
C ASN A 251 13.11 -9.25 6.33
N LYS A 252 14.09 -9.27 5.42
CA LYS A 252 13.87 -9.37 3.97
C LYS A 252 13.81 -10.83 3.56
N ILE A 253 12.67 -11.24 3.05
CA ILE A 253 12.38 -12.64 2.69
C ILE A 253 12.07 -12.73 1.20
N LYS A 254 12.87 -13.55 0.49
CA LYS A 254 12.60 -13.91 -0.89
C LYS A 254 11.46 -14.91 -0.97
N VAL A 255 10.46 -14.60 -1.78
CA VAL A 255 9.30 -15.45 -2.08
C VAL A 255 9.50 -16.10 -3.44
N LEU A 256 9.65 -17.42 -3.44
CA LEU A 256 9.95 -18.21 -4.63
C LEU A 256 8.83 -19.24 -4.87
N PRO A 257 8.09 -19.15 -5.99
CA PRO A 257 7.13 -20.18 -6.36
C PRO A 257 7.78 -21.55 -6.47
N LYS A 258 7.11 -22.60 -5.97
CA LYS A 258 7.58 -23.99 -6.12
C LYS A 258 7.40 -24.52 -7.55
N GLN A 259 6.49 -23.90 -8.31
CA GLN A 259 6.20 -24.23 -9.70
C GLN A 259 5.91 -22.96 -10.49
N ASP A 260 6.18 -22.95 -11.77
CA ASP A 260 5.80 -21.84 -12.65
C ASP A 260 4.28 -21.88 -12.86
N SER A 261 3.59 -20.89 -12.32
CA SER A 261 2.13 -20.81 -12.38
C SER A 261 1.68 -19.34 -12.41
N PRO A 262 0.74 -18.99 -13.30
CA PRO A 262 0.18 -17.65 -13.34
C PRO A 262 -0.65 -17.29 -12.10
N ARG A 263 -0.91 -18.27 -11.20
CA ARG A 263 -1.61 -18.06 -9.94
C ARG A 263 -0.69 -17.68 -8.78
N LEU A 264 0.62 -17.64 -9.01
CA LEU A 264 1.61 -17.38 -7.98
C LEU A 264 2.33 -16.06 -8.26
N VAL A 265 2.83 -15.43 -7.20
CA VAL A 265 3.70 -14.25 -7.26
C VAL A 265 5.14 -14.65 -6.95
N SER A 266 6.10 -13.85 -7.38
CA SER A 266 7.50 -13.97 -6.96
C SER A 266 8.02 -12.59 -6.57
N GLY A 267 8.96 -12.53 -5.62
CA GLY A 267 9.53 -11.24 -5.23
C GLY A 267 10.02 -11.23 -3.80
N ASP A 268 9.92 -10.08 -3.15
CA ASP A 268 10.43 -9.85 -1.82
C ASP A 268 9.31 -9.43 -0.86
N LEU A 269 9.35 -9.96 0.35
CA LEU A 269 8.45 -9.61 1.44
C LEU A 269 9.29 -9.18 2.65
N TYR A 270 8.90 -8.07 3.25
CA TYR A 270 9.60 -7.48 4.38
C TYR A 270 8.73 -7.58 5.63
N ILE A 271 9.20 -8.33 6.63
CA ILE A 271 8.45 -8.63 7.85
C ILE A 271 9.13 -7.99 9.06
N VAL A 272 8.35 -7.22 9.81
CA VAL A 272 8.76 -6.62 11.08
C VAL A 272 8.95 -7.72 12.11
N GLU A 273 10.14 -7.81 12.71
CA GLU A 273 10.41 -8.74 13.82
C GLU A 273 9.51 -8.42 15.01
N ASP A 274 9.14 -9.43 15.80
CA ASP A 274 8.27 -9.37 16.98
C ASP A 274 6.79 -9.03 16.70
N LEU A 275 6.51 -8.16 15.73
CA LEU A 275 5.14 -7.86 15.30
C LEU A 275 4.63 -8.85 14.25
N TRP A 276 5.54 -9.41 13.45
CA TRP A 276 5.25 -10.35 12.36
C TRP A 276 4.29 -9.80 11.32
N CYS A 277 4.31 -8.47 11.14
CA CYS A 277 3.52 -7.75 10.14
C CYS A 277 4.38 -7.34 8.94
N VAL A 278 3.73 -6.97 7.86
CA VAL A 278 4.37 -6.50 6.62
C VAL A 278 4.81 -5.06 6.78
N SER A 279 6.10 -4.77 6.56
CA SER A 279 6.61 -3.40 6.39
C SER A 279 6.71 -3.01 4.91
N ALA A 280 6.95 -3.97 4.02
CA ALA A 280 6.96 -3.73 2.59
C ALA A 280 6.78 -5.04 1.80
N ALA A 281 6.43 -4.90 0.52
CA ALA A 281 6.41 -6.02 -0.42
C ALA A 281 6.77 -5.53 -1.83
N GLU A 282 7.50 -6.36 -2.57
CA GLU A 282 7.73 -6.18 -4.00
C GLU A 282 7.42 -7.49 -4.72
N PHE A 283 6.36 -7.52 -5.54
CA PHE A 283 5.94 -8.72 -6.22
C PHE A 283 5.92 -8.55 -7.73
N SER A 284 6.46 -9.53 -8.43
CA SER A 284 6.29 -9.73 -9.87
C SER A 284 5.09 -10.62 -10.13
N ILE A 285 4.21 -10.14 -11.01
CA ILE A 285 2.99 -10.82 -11.45
C ILE A 285 3.15 -11.09 -12.94
N ARG A 286 2.93 -12.34 -13.36
CA ARG A 286 2.95 -12.74 -14.77
C ARG A 286 1.60 -13.31 -15.15
N MET A 287 1.09 -12.83 -16.29
CA MET A 287 -0.10 -13.37 -16.96
C MET A 287 0.20 -13.44 -18.46
N SER A 288 -0.61 -14.15 -19.23
CA SER A 288 -0.42 -14.20 -20.68
C SER A 288 -0.43 -12.79 -21.27
N GLY A 289 0.70 -12.35 -21.82
CA GLY A 289 0.85 -11.03 -22.40
C GLY A 289 0.96 -9.85 -21.43
N LEU A 290 0.94 -10.08 -20.12
CA LEU A 290 1.09 -9.05 -19.08
C LEU A 290 2.23 -9.41 -18.12
N LYS A 291 3.13 -8.48 -17.91
CA LYS A 291 4.11 -8.50 -16.82
C LYS A 291 3.91 -7.26 -15.96
N ALA A 292 3.69 -7.44 -14.68
CA ALA A 292 3.55 -6.34 -13.73
C ALA A 292 4.48 -6.52 -12.54
N THR A 293 4.99 -5.41 -12.01
CA THR A 293 5.70 -5.35 -10.73
C THR A 293 4.92 -4.42 -9.82
N VAL A 294 4.58 -4.90 -8.64
CA VAL A 294 3.91 -4.13 -7.60
C VAL A 294 4.85 -3.98 -6.42
N LYS A 295 5.03 -2.74 -5.97
CA LYS A 295 5.78 -2.41 -4.77
C LYS A 295 4.84 -1.69 -3.81
N ALA A 296 4.86 -2.07 -2.55
CA ALA A 296 4.14 -1.36 -1.50
C ALA A 296 5.01 -1.19 -0.27
N THR A 297 4.90 -0.03 0.36
CA THR A 297 5.58 0.28 1.61
C THR A 297 4.55 0.57 2.67
N CYS A 298 4.64 -0.11 3.80
CA CYS A 298 3.84 0.12 4.99
C CYS A 298 4.70 0.88 6.01
N LYS A 299 4.12 1.89 6.65
CA LYS A 299 4.77 2.60 7.76
C LYS A 299 3.96 2.44 9.03
N GLU A 300 4.64 2.57 10.15
CA GLU A 300 3.99 2.63 11.45
C GLU A 300 3.18 3.92 11.55
N VAL A 301 1.85 3.83 11.44
CA VAL A 301 0.93 4.98 11.50
C VAL A 301 0.45 5.26 12.91
N GLN A 302 0.50 4.25 13.77
CA GLN A 302 0.29 4.29 15.22
C GLN A 302 1.21 3.22 15.85
N PRO A 303 1.53 3.27 17.14
CA PRO A 303 2.36 2.27 17.80
C PRO A 303 1.93 0.84 17.45
N SER A 304 2.84 0.06 16.85
CA SER A 304 2.64 -1.33 16.39
C SER A 304 1.60 -1.52 15.27
N VAL A 305 1.18 -0.46 14.59
CA VAL A 305 0.20 -0.51 13.48
C VAL A 305 0.84 -0.09 12.17
N PHE A 306 1.14 -1.05 11.32
CA PHE A 306 1.73 -0.84 10.00
C PHE A 306 0.66 -0.88 8.92
N LEU A 307 0.50 0.22 8.18
CA LEU A 307 -0.42 0.33 7.05
C LEU A 307 0.29 0.82 5.79
N ALA A 308 -0.23 0.40 4.63
CA ALA A 308 0.32 0.80 3.34
C ALA A 308 0.21 2.32 3.15
N THR A 309 1.34 3.00 3.02
CA THR A 309 1.43 4.45 2.80
C THR A 309 1.84 4.80 1.38
N SER A 310 2.45 3.86 0.67
CA SER A 310 2.81 4.02 -0.74
C SER A 310 2.63 2.70 -1.47
N THR A 311 2.07 2.77 -2.67
CA THR A 311 1.95 1.62 -3.57
C THR A 311 2.25 2.07 -4.98
N SER A 312 3.09 1.34 -5.69
CA SER A 312 3.33 1.54 -7.12
C SER A 312 3.15 0.24 -7.89
N MET A 313 2.69 0.35 -9.13
CA MET A 313 2.60 -0.75 -10.06
C MET A 313 3.12 -0.30 -11.42
N SER A 314 4.04 -1.06 -12.00
CA SER A 314 4.45 -0.92 -13.39
C SER A 314 3.99 -2.13 -14.18
N CYS A 315 3.42 -1.90 -15.36
CA CYS A 315 2.87 -2.92 -16.23
C CYS A 315 3.47 -2.83 -17.62
N GLU A 316 3.87 -3.96 -18.16
CA GLU A 316 4.21 -4.13 -19.57
C GLU A 316 3.23 -5.12 -20.20
N ILE A 317 2.51 -4.66 -21.22
CA ILE A 317 1.51 -5.44 -21.93
C ILE A 317 2.03 -5.73 -23.32
N LYS A 318 2.12 -7.02 -23.69
CA LYS A 318 2.48 -7.49 -25.03
C LYS A 318 1.56 -8.63 -25.41
N MET A 319 0.60 -8.37 -26.24
CA MET A 319 -0.40 -9.37 -26.63
C MET A 319 -0.86 -9.14 -28.09
N MET A 320 -0.77 -10.18 -28.91
CA MET A 320 -1.33 -10.19 -30.29
C MET A 320 -0.88 -8.99 -31.16
N GLY A 321 0.35 -8.48 -30.96
CA GLY A 321 0.89 -7.32 -31.69
C GLY A 321 0.56 -5.96 -31.06
N PHE A 322 -0.21 -5.91 -29.99
CA PHE A 322 -0.32 -4.75 -29.11
C PHE A 322 0.86 -4.71 -28.15
N SER A 323 1.37 -3.53 -27.91
CA SER A 323 2.35 -3.28 -26.86
C SER A 323 2.03 -1.95 -26.18
N ALA A 324 1.93 -2.00 -24.86
CA ALA A 324 1.67 -0.82 -24.03
C ALA A 324 2.48 -0.90 -22.73
N GLU A 325 2.75 0.26 -22.17
CA GLU A 325 3.28 0.42 -20.81
C GLU A 325 2.28 1.23 -20.01
N ALA A 326 2.13 0.86 -18.74
CA ALA A 326 1.34 1.61 -17.78
C ALA A 326 2.05 1.64 -16.44
N SER A 327 1.95 2.74 -15.73
CA SER A 327 2.34 2.83 -14.34
C SER A 327 1.19 3.40 -13.51
N TYR A 328 1.12 2.98 -12.28
CA TYR A 328 0.16 3.45 -11.30
C TYR A 328 0.85 3.65 -9.97
N LEU A 329 0.45 4.67 -9.28
CA LEU A 329 1.06 5.13 -8.08
C LEU A 329 0.01 5.65 -7.12
N ALA A 330 0.09 5.24 -5.87
CA ALA A 330 -0.76 5.72 -4.80
C ALA A 330 0.09 6.11 -3.60
N ALA A 331 -0.17 7.29 -3.04
CA ALA A 331 0.32 7.71 -1.74
C ALA A 331 -0.88 7.90 -0.80
N VAL A 332 -0.79 7.35 0.41
CA VAL A 332 -1.87 7.37 1.41
C VAL A 332 -1.35 8.01 2.69
N HIS A 333 -2.05 9.02 3.17
CA HIS A 333 -1.80 9.64 4.45
C HIS A 333 -2.98 9.46 5.39
N TYR A 334 -2.79 8.69 6.46
CA TYR A 334 -3.82 8.43 7.46
C TYR A 334 -3.94 9.59 8.43
N THR A 335 -5.13 10.20 8.52
CA THR A 335 -5.43 11.28 9.48
C THR A 335 -6.03 10.73 10.78
N SER A 336 -6.70 9.60 10.69
CA SER A 336 -7.19 8.84 11.84
C SER A 336 -7.24 7.36 11.49
N VAL A 337 -6.93 6.51 12.44
CA VAL A 337 -7.05 5.05 12.32
C VAL A 337 -7.69 4.52 13.59
N GLU A 338 -8.72 3.72 13.43
CA GLU A 338 -9.40 2.99 14.48
C GLU A 338 -9.05 1.50 14.34
N ILE A 339 -8.45 0.92 15.37
CA ILE A 339 -8.04 -0.47 15.37
C ILE A 339 -8.88 -1.31 16.33
N ALA A 340 -8.99 -2.59 16.03
CA ALA A 340 -9.51 -3.56 16.99
C ALA A 340 -8.49 -3.76 18.12
N ASP A 341 -8.95 -3.78 19.35
CA ASP A 341 -8.11 -4.20 20.46
C ASP A 341 -7.66 -5.65 20.24
N ARG A 342 -6.33 -5.85 20.22
CA ARG A 342 -5.74 -7.18 20.00
C ARG A 342 -6.26 -8.18 21.03
N GLN A 343 -6.41 -7.78 22.28
CA GLN A 343 -6.96 -8.64 23.33
C GLN A 343 -8.43 -8.99 23.07
N GLN A 344 -9.23 -8.04 22.59
CA GLN A 344 -10.63 -8.33 22.22
C GLN A 344 -10.72 -9.26 20.99
N VAL A 345 -9.85 -9.09 20.01
CA VAL A 345 -9.79 -10.01 18.84
C VAL A 345 -9.32 -11.40 19.25
N MET A 346 -8.37 -11.48 20.19
CA MET A 346 -7.82 -12.77 20.69
C MET A 346 -8.79 -13.44 21.67
N ASN A 347 -9.46 -12.69 22.53
CA ASN A 347 -10.30 -13.22 23.62
C ASN A 347 -11.77 -13.38 23.24
N GLY A 348 -12.23 -12.85 22.08
CA GLY A 348 -13.63 -12.87 21.68
C GLY A 348 -14.51 -11.93 22.53
N ALA A 349 -15.77 -11.73 22.12
CA ALA A 349 -16.72 -10.90 22.85
C ALA A 349 -17.10 -11.53 24.19
N SER A 350 -16.99 -10.77 25.27
CA SER A 350 -17.23 -11.24 26.65
C SER A 350 -18.69 -11.50 27.01
N ASP A 351 -19.65 -11.22 26.11
CA ASP A 351 -21.10 -11.25 26.40
C ASP A 351 -21.82 -12.55 25.96
N ALA A 352 -21.08 -13.62 25.71
CA ALA A 352 -21.65 -14.89 25.26
C ALA A 352 -22.28 -15.69 26.42
N SER A 353 -23.31 -16.49 26.11
CA SER A 353 -23.98 -17.38 27.06
C SER A 353 -23.01 -18.37 27.73
N PRO A 354 -23.27 -18.91 28.94
CA PRO A 354 -22.34 -19.75 29.68
C PRO A 354 -21.82 -20.99 28.94
N LYS A 355 -22.59 -21.56 28.00
CA LYS A 355 -22.14 -22.68 27.14
C LYS A 355 -21.24 -22.24 25.98
N GLN A 356 -21.55 -21.11 25.34
CA GLN A 356 -20.70 -20.46 24.34
C GLN A 356 -19.39 -20.00 24.99
N ASN A 357 -19.44 -19.47 26.21
CA ASN A 357 -18.29 -19.01 26.97
C ASN A 357 -17.25 -20.12 27.19
N ARG A 358 -17.65 -21.37 27.50
CA ARG A 358 -16.70 -22.50 27.67
C ARG A 358 -16.00 -22.91 26.36
N LYS A 359 -16.71 -22.89 25.24
CA LYS A 359 -16.14 -23.22 23.92
C LYS A 359 -15.17 -22.13 23.49
N GLN A 360 -15.56 -20.88 23.67
CA GLN A 360 -14.77 -19.69 23.39
C GLN A 360 -13.50 -19.66 24.26
N GLN A 361 -13.61 -19.91 25.56
CA GLN A 361 -12.44 -19.99 26.46
C GLN A 361 -11.43 -21.06 26.05
N LYS A 362 -11.91 -22.24 25.59
CA LYS A 362 -11.02 -23.27 25.05
C LYS A 362 -10.30 -22.83 23.77
N LEU A 363 -11.04 -22.13 22.90
CA LEU A 363 -10.48 -21.60 21.64
C LEU A 363 -9.39 -20.56 21.94
N VAL A 364 -9.69 -19.58 22.80
CA VAL A 364 -8.76 -18.53 23.25
C VAL A 364 -7.52 -19.15 23.89
N LYS A 365 -7.68 -20.10 24.81
CA LYS A 365 -6.55 -20.77 25.44
C LYS A 365 -5.64 -21.49 24.43
N GLN A 366 -6.21 -22.15 23.41
CA GLN A 366 -5.42 -22.78 22.35
C GLN A 366 -4.68 -21.76 21.48
N ILE A 367 -5.28 -20.60 21.21
CA ILE A 367 -4.64 -19.50 20.50
C ILE A 367 -3.46 -18.98 21.32
N GLU A 368 -3.67 -18.73 22.62
CA GLU A 368 -2.66 -18.21 23.54
C GLU A 368 -1.48 -19.19 23.67
N GLU A 369 -1.75 -20.48 23.89
CA GLU A 369 -0.72 -21.50 23.99
C GLU A 369 0.16 -21.60 22.72
N LEU A 370 -0.42 -21.42 21.53
CA LEU A 370 0.33 -21.44 20.29
C LEU A 370 1.04 -20.11 20.00
N SER A 371 0.42 -18.98 20.31
CA SER A 371 1.01 -17.65 20.04
C SER A 371 2.19 -17.31 20.94
N THR A 372 2.30 -17.93 22.12
CA THR A 372 3.42 -17.73 23.05
C THR A 372 4.64 -18.61 22.74
N LYS A 373 4.53 -19.55 21.79
CA LYS A 373 5.68 -20.38 21.40
C LYS A 373 6.75 -19.56 20.70
N GLU A 374 8.01 -19.76 21.08
CA GLU A 374 9.16 -19.10 20.46
C GLU A 374 9.33 -19.51 18.99
N ASP A 375 9.05 -20.78 18.68
CA ASP A 375 8.99 -21.28 17.30
C ASP A 375 7.76 -22.16 17.06
N LEU A 376 7.20 -22.09 15.86
CA LEU A 376 6.03 -22.84 15.43
C LEU A 376 6.41 -23.84 14.34
N THR A 377 5.89 -25.05 14.43
CA THR A 377 5.91 -25.97 13.29
C THR A 377 4.92 -25.52 12.21
N LEU A 378 5.06 -26.03 10.99
CA LEU A 378 4.12 -25.73 9.89
C LEU A 378 2.66 -26.06 10.26
N SER A 379 2.46 -27.21 10.94
CA SER A 379 1.13 -27.64 11.41
C SER A 379 0.56 -26.70 12.47
N GLU A 380 1.39 -26.23 13.39
CA GLU A 380 0.98 -25.30 14.45
C GLU A 380 0.67 -23.91 13.90
N ALA A 381 1.47 -23.39 12.96
CA ALA A 381 1.20 -22.12 12.29
C ALA A 381 -0.13 -22.17 11.51
N TYR A 382 -0.38 -23.25 10.77
CA TYR A 382 -1.66 -23.45 10.08
C TYR A 382 -2.82 -23.56 11.09
N LYS A 383 -2.65 -24.33 12.16
CA LYS A 383 -3.66 -24.48 13.21
C LYS A 383 -3.98 -23.14 13.88
N LEU A 384 -2.95 -22.37 14.24
CA LEU A 384 -3.12 -21.06 14.87
C LEU A 384 -3.87 -20.07 13.94
N SER A 385 -3.50 -20.00 12.66
CA SER A 385 -4.21 -19.19 11.66
C SER A 385 -5.70 -19.56 11.59
N LYS A 386 -6.02 -20.87 11.54
CA LYS A 386 -7.41 -21.35 11.49
C LYS A 386 -8.19 -21.10 12.78
N LEU A 387 -7.57 -21.20 13.94
CA LEU A 387 -8.17 -20.90 15.22
C LEU A 387 -8.49 -19.40 15.33
N MET A 388 -7.58 -18.52 14.86
CA MET A 388 -7.81 -17.08 14.82
C MET A 388 -8.95 -16.72 13.84
N GLU A 389 -8.96 -17.26 12.62
CA GLU A 389 -10.07 -17.04 11.67
C GLU A 389 -11.42 -17.41 12.28
N LYS A 390 -11.49 -18.55 12.96
CA LYS A 390 -12.71 -19.01 13.62
C LYS A 390 -13.12 -18.08 14.76
N ASN A 391 -12.18 -17.64 15.59
CA ASN A 391 -12.44 -16.73 16.68
C ASN A 391 -13.00 -15.39 16.20
N ILE A 392 -12.44 -14.83 15.12
CA ILE A 392 -12.89 -13.59 14.48
C ILE A 392 -14.30 -13.76 13.93
N ALA A 393 -14.59 -14.84 13.20
CA ALA A 393 -15.90 -15.11 12.63
C ALA A 393 -16.99 -15.29 13.71
N GLU A 394 -16.68 -16.00 14.80
CA GLU A 394 -17.61 -16.19 15.92
C GLU A 394 -17.88 -14.86 16.67
N SER A 395 -16.89 -13.95 16.78
CA SER A 395 -17.06 -12.63 17.38
C SER A 395 -17.89 -11.67 16.53
N ASP A 396 -17.70 -11.67 15.22
CA ASP A 396 -18.44 -10.82 14.29
C ASP A 396 -19.94 -11.26 14.20
N THR A 397 -20.20 -12.56 14.23
CA THR A 397 -21.57 -13.10 14.27
C THR A 397 -22.29 -12.73 15.57
N ALA A 398 -21.62 -12.79 16.71
CA ALA A 398 -22.17 -12.39 17.99
C ALA A 398 -22.53 -10.89 18.03
N ARG A 399 -21.69 -10.03 17.46
CA ARG A 399 -21.95 -8.58 17.34
C ARG A 399 -23.15 -8.27 16.42
N SER A 400 -23.26 -8.98 15.29
CA SER A 400 -24.41 -8.83 14.40
C SER A 400 -25.74 -9.20 15.07
N CYS A 401 -25.76 -10.25 15.88
CA CYS A 401 -26.96 -10.64 16.64
C CYS A 401 -27.34 -9.62 17.72
N LEU A 402 -26.36 -8.97 18.37
CA LEU A 402 -26.62 -7.95 19.40
C LEU A 402 -27.19 -6.65 18.81
N LEU A 403 -26.74 -6.24 17.62
CA LEU A 403 -27.29 -5.08 16.92
C LEU A 403 -28.76 -5.29 16.52
N TYR A 404 -29.17 -6.50 16.12
CA TYR A 404 -30.56 -6.82 15.80
C TYR A 404 -31.47 -6.89 17.02
N THR A 405 -30.94 -7.18 18.22
CA THR A 405 -31.72 -7.23 19.47
C THR A 405 -31.89 -5.87 20.13
N SER A 406 -30.97 -4.91 19.91
CA SER A 406 -31.09 -3.56 20.43
C SER A 406 -32.11 -2.71 19.66
N ASP A 407 -32.19 -2.86 18.35
CA ASP A 407 -33.17 -2.15 17.52
C ASP A 407 -34.62 -2.65 17.75
N ALA A 408 -34.79 -3.89 18.23
CA ALA A 408 -36.08 -4.45 18.55
C ALA A 408 -36.59 -4.07 19.98
N ALA A 409 -35.72 -3.52 20.81
CA ALA A 409 -36.08 -3.09 22.18
C ALA A 409 -36.48 -1.61 22.24
N ASP A 410 -36.20 -0.80 21.22
CA ASP A 410 -36.57 0.62 21.13
C ASP A 410 -37.92 0.83 20.39
N GLU A 411 -38.57 -0.23 19.89
CA GLU A 411 -39.92 -0.18 19.26
C GLU A 411 -41.04 -0.77 20.13
N LEU A 412 -40.83 -0.93 21.42
CA LEU A 412 -41.88 -1.25 22.43
C LEU A 412 -41.87 -0.20 23.55
#